data_df71153efc29ad2a9775213eb4196e85
#
_entry.id   df71153efc29ad2a9775213eb4196e85
#
_cell.length_a   1.000
_cell.length_b   1.000
_cell.length_c   1.000
_cell.angle_alpha   90.00
_cell.angle_beta   90.00
_cell.angle_gamma   90.00
#
_symmetry.space_group_name_H-M   'P 1'
#
loop_
_entity.id
_entity.type
_entity.pdbx_description
1 polymer ?
#
loop_
_entity_poly.entity_id
_entity_poly.type
_entity_poly.pdbx_seq_one_letter_code
_entity_poly.pdbx_strand_id
1 'polypeptide(L)'
;MTRHLLACSHLGSSGPLPASKKPTGQSFHLLVEGREAKAYWMHVALPVASPLNKLDNFLRHTWLECCGHLSAFEIGGKRYASEPMDEDELMDEEMDMGTRLNQMLEVGMRFFYEYDYGSTTALALKAVALRERGSAKVQLLARNEAPQVTCQRCGNKPATQICTECAWNGEGWLCKSCVVAHECGDEMCLPVVNSPRVGVCGYTG
;
A
#
# COMPACT_ATOMS: atom_id res chain seq x y z
N MET A 1 16.88 -5.46 -5.65
CA MET A 1 16.13 -5.79 -4.43
C MET A 1 15.42 -7.14 -4.53
N THR A 2 14.49 -7.36 -5.45
CA THR A 2 13.68 -8.60 -5.58
C THR A 2 14.50 -9.90 -5.58
N ARG A 3 15.61 -9.99 -6.34
CA ARG A 3 16.47 -11.18 -6.37
C ARG A 3 17.08 -11.51 -5.01
N HIS A 4 17.54 -10.49 -4.26
CA HIS A 4 18.06 -10.67 -2.91
C HIS A 4 16.98 -11.18 -1.97
N LEU A 5 15.79 -10.59 -2.01
CA LEU A 5 14.67 -11.01 -1.17
C LEU A 5 14.19 -12.43 -1.43
N LEU A 6 14.29 -12.92 -2.68
CA LEU A 6 13.96 -14.30 -3.05
C LEU A 6 14.99 -15.31 -2.54
N ALA A 7 16.27 -14.93 -2.50
CA ALA A 7 17.39 -15.79 -2.12
C ALA A 7 17.78 -15.69 -0.65
N CYS A 8 17.32 -14.66 0.07
CA CYS A 8 17.77 -14.39 1.44
C CYS A 8 17.13 -15.34 2.45
N SER A 9 17.97 -16.19 3.05
CA SER A 9 17.55 -17.13 4.13
C SER A 9 17.27 -16.43 5.46
N HIS A 10 17.70 -15.16 5.62
CA HIS A 10 17.54 -14.38 6.86
C HIS A 10 16.25 -13.53 6.90
N LEU A 11 15.48 -13.45 5.82
CA LEU A 11 14.19 -12.77 5.84
C LEU A 11 13.18 -13.54 6.69
N GLY A 12 12.97 -13.04 7.89
CA GLY A 12 12.10 -13.64 8.93
C GLY A 12 12.78 -13.73 10.29
N SER A 13 14.07 -13.36 10.40
CA SER A 13 14.81 -13.33 11.66
C SER A 13 15.27 -11.92 12.02
N SER A 14 14.38 -11.09 12.50
CA SER A 14 14.76 -9.91 13.27
C SER A 14 14.77 -10.28 14.76
N GLY A 15 15.96 -10.64 15.28
CA GLY A 15 16.20 -10.96 16.68
C GLY A 15 16.32 -12.47 16.97
N PRO A 16 16.90 -12.87 18.12
CA PRO A 16 16.94 -14.27 18.54
C PRO A 16 15.50 -14.74 18.76
N LEU A 17 15.03 -15.66 17.91
CA LEU A 17 13.72 -16.30 18.00
C LEU A 17 13.61 -17.08 19.31
N PRO A 18 12.55 -16.92 20.11
CA PRO A 18 12.23 -17.89 21.13
C PRO A 18 12.01 -19.26 20.45
N ALA A 19 12.64 -20.28 20.96
CA ALA A 19 12.77 -21.62 20.38
C ALA A 19 11.47 -22.44 20.36
N SER A 20 10.34 -21.92 19.89
CA SER A 20 9.09 -22.67 19.92
C SER A 20 7.99 -22.28 18.93
N LYS A 21 8.28 -21.99 17.67
CA LYS A 21 7.25 -22.14 16.61
C LYS A 21 7.93 -22.49 15.30
N LYS A 22 7.81 -23.76 14.88
CA LYS A 22 8.15 -24.20 13.53
C LYS A 22 7.38 -23.32 12.54
N PRO A 23 8.03 -22.75 11.50
CA PRO A 23 7.32 -22.02 10.45
C PRO A 23 6.35 -22.99 9.78
N THR A 24 5.07 -22.75 9.92
CA THR A 24 4.01 -23.61 9.42
C THR A 24 3.35 -22.96 8.24
N GLY A 25 3.67 -23.46 7.03
CA GLY A 25 2.93 -23.16 5.83
C GLY A 25 3.66 -22.30 4.79
N GLN A 26 3.10 -22.29 3.60
CA GLN A 26 3.55 -21.46 2.47
C GLN A 26 3.02 -20.05 2.57
N SER A 27 3.76 -19.09 2.01
CA SER A 27 3.34 -17.69 1.89
C SER A 27 3.56 -17.18 0.48
N PHE A 28 2.63 -16.38 -0.03
CA PHE A 28 2.89 -15.56 -1.21
C PHE A 28 3.87 -14.43 -0.84
N HIS A 29 4.84 -14.21 -1.69
CA HIS A 29 5.66 -13.02 -1.73
C HIS A 29 5.05 -12.08 -2.76
N LEU A 30 4.51 -10.96 -2.31
CA LEU A 30 3.92 -9.94 -3.16
C LEU A 30 4.85 -8.73 -3.28
N LEU A 31 4.96 -8.18 -4.48
CA LEU A 31 5.43 -6.82 -4.73
C LEU A 31 4.20 -5.92 -4.85
N VAL A 32 4.19 -4.83 -4.13
CA VAL A 32 3.15 -3.79 -4.14
C VAL A 32 3.79 -2.48 -4.55
N GLU A 33 3.23 -1.81 -5.52
CA GLU A 33 3.73 -0.53 -6.05
C GLU A 33 2.60 0.48 -6.19
N GLY A 34 2.85 1.75 -5.92
CA GLY A 34 1.93 2.83 -6.31
C GLY A 34 1.78 2.84 -7.84
N ARG A 35 0.56 2.73 -8.36
CA ARG A 35 0.31 2.61 -9.81
C ARG A 35 0.83 3.84 -10.57
N GLU A 36 0.52 5.02 -10.07
CA GLU A 36 0.95 6.32 -10.60
C GLU A 36 2.23 6.85 -9.92
N ALA A 37 2.56 6.34 -8.74
CA ALA A 37 3.66 6.79 -7.89
C ALA A 37 4.64 5.64 -7.59
N LYS A 38 5.34 5.16 -8.60
CA LYS A 38 6.24 3.98 -8.54
C LYS A 38 7.45 4.12 -7.61
N ALA A 39 7.73 5.33 -7.12
CA ALA A 39 8.72 5.55 -6.08
C ALA A 39 8.33 4.88 -4.75
N TYR A 40 7.03 4.65 -4.52
CA TYR A 40 6.49 3.93 -3.39
C TYR A 40 6.29 2.46 -3.75
N TRP A 41 7.05 1.60 -3.10
CA TRP A 41 6.95 0.15 -3.27
C TRP A 41 7.23 -0.58 -1.96
N MET A 42 6.67 -1.77 -1.84
CA MET A 42 6.99 -2.70 -0.75
C MET A 42 6.89 -4.15 -1.21
N HIS A 43 7.64 -5.00 -0.51
CA HIS A 43 7.55 -6.44 -0.58
C HIS A 43 6.88 -6.96 0.68
N VAL A 44 5.87 -7.80 0.50
CA VAL A 44 5.03 -8.32 1.59
C VAL A 44 4.96 -9.84 1.48
N ALA A 45 4.99 -10.54 2.62
CA ALA A 45 4.67 -11.96 2.66
C ALA A 45 3.35 -12.18 3.40
N LEU A 46 2.46 -12.98 2.80
CA LEU A 46 1.19 -13.39 3.39
C LEU A 46 1.01 -14.90 3.30
N PRO A 47 0.46 -15.57 4.36
CA PRO A 47 0.09 -16.99 4.28
C PRO A 47 -0.86 -17.23 3.11
N VAL A 48 -0.63 -18.30 2.34
CA VAL A 48 -1.45 -18.63 1.15
C VAL A 48 -2.93 -18.86 1.48
N ALA A 49 -3.22 -19.32 2.70
CA ALA A 49 -4.58 -19.55 3.19
C ALA A 49 -5.26 -18.31 3.78
N SER A 50 -4.59 -17.14 3.77
CA SER A 50 -5.20 -15.89 4.27
C SER A 50 -6.34 -15.48 3.36
N PRO A 51 -7.46 -14.96 3.92
CA PRO A 51 -8.46 -14.28 3.13
C PRO A 51 -7.93 -12.94 2.63
N LEU A 52 -8.48 -12.46 1.52
CA LEU A 52 -8.04 -11.24 0.83
C LEU A 52 -8.16 -9.98 1.72
N ASN A 53 -9.15 -9.94 2.60
CA ASN A 53 -9.31 -8.84 3.57
C ASN A 53 -8.10 -8.65 4.51
N LYS A 54 -7.26 -9.68 4.71
CA LYS A 54 -6.00 -9.53 5.46
C LYS A 54 -4.98 -8.69 4.70
N LEU A 55 -4.98 -8.79 3.37
CA LEU A 55 -4.15 -7.92 2.52
C LEU A 55 -4.72 -6.51 2.50
N ASP A 56 -6.03 -6.34 2.34
CA ASP A 56 -6.72 -5.06 2.41
C ASP A 56 -6.38 -4.31 3.70
N ASN A 57 -6.63 -4.92 4.85
CA ASN A 57 -6.33 -4.33 6.16
C ASN A 57 -4.83 -3.96 6.31
N PHE A 58 -3.93 -4.78 5.77
CA PHE A 58 -2.50 -4.48 5.80
C PHE A 58 -2.14 -3.26 4.94
N LEU A 59 -2.68 -3.16 3.72
CA LEU A 59 -2.45 -2.03 2.80
C LEU A 59 -3.00 -0.73 3.37
N ARG A 60 -4.23 -0.78 3.88
CA ARG A 60 -4.87 0.34 4.58
C ARG A 60 -3.99 0.84 5.72
N HIS A 61 -3.69 -0.04 6.67
CA HIS A 61 -2.94 0.33 7.88
C HIS A 61 -1.51 0.80 7.59
N THR A 62 -0.88 0.31 6.51
CA THR A 62 0.51 0.66 6.19
C THR A 62 0.63 1.94 5.36
N TRP A 63 -0.36 2.22 4.47
CA TRP A 63 -0.23 3.26 3.46
C TRP A 63 -1.45 4.13 3.20
N LEU A 64 -2.67 3.74 3.59
CA LEU A 64 -3.84 4.32 2.93
C LEU A 64 -4.92 4.84 3.87
N GLU A 65 -5.10 4.23 5.05
CA GLU A 65 -6.25 4.52 5.90
C GLU A 65 -6.26 5.94 6.45
N CYS A 66 -7.32 6.68 6.18
CA CYS A 66 -7.51 8.03 6.69
C CYS A 66 -8.87 8.22 7.38
N CYS A 67 -9.96 7.72 6.80
CA CYS A 67 -11.33 7.94 7.29
C CYS A 67 -12.35 6.86 6.86
N GLY A 68 -11.89 5.62 6.64
CA GLY A 68 -12.78 4.49 6.42
C GLY A 68 -13.37 4.39 5.00
N HIS A 69 -12.64 4.83 3.98
CA HIS A 69 -13.12 4.72 2.60
C HIS A 69 -13.23 3.27 2.12
N LEU A 70 -14.06 3.06 1.11
CA LEU A 70 -14.20 1.78 0.43
C LEU A 70 -12.94 1.43 -0.37
N SER A 71 -12.76 0.13 -0.59
CA SER A 71 -11.64 -0.40 -1.36
C SER A 71 -12.04 -1.63 -2.15
N ALA A 72 -11.33 -1.90 -3.23
CA ALA A 72 -11.53 -3.11 -4.01
C ALA A 72 -10.23 -3.62 -4.62
N PHE A 73 -10.17 -4.92 -4.82
CA PHE A 73 -9.19 -5.58 -5.68
C PHE A 73 -9.82 -5.95 -7.02
N GLU A 74 -9.03 -5.85 -8.08
CA GLU A 74 -9.32 -6.45 -9.39
C GLU A 74 -8.33 -7.59 -9.63
N ILE A 75 -8.81 -8.82 -9.65
CA ILE A 75 -8.01 -10.05 -9.77
C ILE A 75 -8.63 -10.96 -10.82
N GLY A 76 -7.91 -11.23 -11.90
CA GLY A 76 -8.39 -12.12 -12.96
C GLY A 76 -9.69 -11.66 -13.61
N GLY A 77 -9.92 -10.37 -13.72
CA GLY A 77 -11.14 -9.76 -14.27
C GLY A 77 -12.34 -9.78 -13.33
N LYS A 78 -12.15 -10.16 -12.06
CA LYS A 78 -13.20 -10.11 -11.03
C LYS A 78 -12.89 -9.01 -10.02
N ARG A 79 -13.94 -8.35 -9.52
CA ARG A 79 -13.85 -7.31 -8.50
C ARG A 79 -14.18 -7.89 -7.11
N TYR A 80 -13.34 -7.60 -6.14
CA TYR A 80 -13.50 -8.00 -4.74
C TYR A 80 -13.54 -6.74 -3.89
N ALA A 81 -14.70 -6.40 -3.34
CA ALA A 81 -14.93 -5.15 -2.60
C ALA A 81 -14.89 -5.35 -1.08
N SER A 82 -14.49 -4.30 -0.34
CA SER A 82 -14.56 -4.29 1.13
C SER A 82 -15.99 -4.32 1.64
N GLU A 83 -16.89 -3.68 0.90
CA GLU A 83 -18.34 -3.72 1.07
C GLU A 83 -18.95 -3.95 -0.32
N PRO A 84 -19.25 -5.21 -0.70
CA PRO A 84 -19.90 -5.50 -1.96
C PRO A 84 -21.27 -4.84 -2.04
N MET A 85 -21.59 -4.23 -3.17
CA MET A 85 -22.94 -3.72 -3.42
C MET A 85 -23.87 -4.86 -3.83
N ASP A 86 -25.17 -4.70 -3.53
CA ASP A 86 -26.18 -5.70 -3.90
C ASP A 86 -26.28 -5.85 -5.42
N GLU A 87 -26.53 -7.09 -5.89
CA GLU A 87 -26.53 -7.48 -7.32
C GLU A 87 -27.51 -6.64 -8.18
N ASP A 88 -28.54 -6.04 -7.56
CA ASP A 88 -29.56 -5.23 -8.27
C ASP A 88 -29.05 -3.86 -8.72
N GLU A 89 -27.87 -3.40 -8.24
CA GLU A 89 -27.33 -2.06 -8.53
C GLU A 89 -26.15 -2.07 -9.50
N LEU A 90 -25.54 -3.22 -9.78
CA LEU A 90 -24.32 -3.34 -10.59
C LEU A 90 -24.50 -4.29 -11.79
N MET A 91 -23.87 -3.91 -12.91
CA MET A 91 -23.81 -4.77 -14.11
C MET A 91 -22.84 -5.95 -13.95
N ASP A 92 -21.93 -5.90 -12.97
CA ASP A 92 -20.93 -6.94 -12.67
C ASP A 92 -21.00 -7.31 -11.19
N GLU A 93 -21.00 -8.64 -10.92
CA GLU A 93 -21.02 -9.21 -9.57
C GLU A 93 -19.75 -8.83 -8.78
N GLU A 94 -19.90 -8.09 -7.69
CA GLU A 94 -18.83 -7.84 -6.73
C GLU A 94 -18.72 -9.00 -5.74
N MET A 95 -17.50 -9.47 -5.54
CA MET A 95 -17.20 -10.58 -4.63
C MET A 95 -16.69 -10.06 -3.29
N ASP A 96 -16.97 -10.83 -2.23
CA ASP A 96 -16.46 -10.56 -0.88
C ASP A 96 -14.97 -10.88 -0.74
N MET A 97 -14.25 -10.07 0.05
CA MET A 97 -12.83 -10.27 0.35
C MET A 97 -12.53 -11.42 1.32
N GLY A 98 -13.52 -12.23 1.72
CA GLY A 98 -13.35 -13.45 2.50
C GLY A 98 -12.67 -14.58 1.74
N THR A 99 -12.63 -14.51 0.40
CA THR A 99 -11.98 -15.52 -0.45
C THR A 99 -10.48 -15.61 -0.15
N ARG A 100 -9.96 -16.85 -0.10
CA ARG A 100 -8.56 -17.12 0.25
C ARG A 100 -7.63 -16.87 -0.93
N LEU A 101 -6.41 -16.37 -0.66
CA LEU A 101 -5.42 -16.03 -1.68
C LEU A 101 -5.04 -17.21 -2.59
N ASN A 102 -4.93 -18.43 -2.05
CA ASN A 102 -4.60 -19.63 -2.82
C ASN A 102 -5.72 -20.11 -3.76
N GLN A 103 -6.92 -19.52 -3.70
CA GLN A 103 -8.02 -19.79 -4.62
C GLN A 103 -8.05 -18.84 -5.82
N MET A 104 -7.30 -17.73 -5.73
CA MET A 104 -7.37 -16.66 -6.71
C MET A 104 -6.02 -16.20 -7.25
N LEU A 105 -4.91 -16.45 -6.54
CA LEU A 105 -3.59 -15.99 -6.94
C LEU A 105 -2.68 -17.12 -7.38
N GLU A 106 -1.93 -16.85 -8.44
CA GLU A 106 -0.85 -17.69 -8.94
C GLU A 106 0.45 -16.88 -9.05
N VAL A 107 1.60 -17.56 -8.93
CA VAL A 107 2.91 -16.93 -9.10
C VAL A 107 3.03 -16.34 -10.51
N GLY A 108 3.44 -15.09 -10.59
CA GLY A 108 3.52 -14.32 -11.84
C GLY A 108 2.32 -13.42 -12.08
N MET A 109 1.17 -13.71 -11.48
CA MET A 109 -0.06 -12.93 -11.66
C MET A 109 0.13 -11.49 -11.21
N ARG A 110 -0.45 -10.57 -11.99
CA ARG A 110 -0.59 -9.16 -11.64
C ARG A 110 -2.05 -8.88 -11.37
N PHE A 111 -2.30 -8.00 -10.39
CA PHE A 111 -3.63 -7.55 -10.01
C PHE A 111 -3.55 -6.13 -9.47
N PHE A 112 -4.72 -5.51 -9.27
CA PHE A 112 -4.81 -4.11 -8.89
C PHE A 112 -5.60 -3.95 -7.60
N TYR A 113 -5.40 -2.83 -6.95
CA TYR A 113 -6.12 -2.44 -5.75
C TYR A 113 -6.40 -0.94 -5.80
N GLU A 114 -7.58 -0.56 -5.38
CA GLU A 114 -8.03 0.81 -5.28
C GLU A 114 -8.56 1.08 -3.88
N TYR A 115 -8.20 2.21 -3.34
CA TYR A 115 -8.70 2.72 -2.07
C TYR A 115 -9.27 4.11 -2.30
N ASP A 116 -10.48 4.38 -1.78
CA ASP A 116 -11.21 5.65 -1.92
C ASP A 116 -11.62 5.95 -3.37
N TYR A 117 -12.88 5.73 -3.70
CA TYR A 117 -13.36 5.92 -5.09
C TYR A 117 -13.55 7.39 -5.47
N GLY A 118 -13.53 8.33 -4.49
CA GLY A 118 -13.57 9.78 -4.72
C GLY A 118 -12.20 10.36 -5.02
N SER A 119 -11.20 10.06 -4.17
CA SER A 119 -9.80 10.50 -4.31
C SER A 119 -8.89 9.27 -4.37
N THR A 120 -9.01 8.52 -5.46
CA THR A 120 -8.48 7.16 -5.57
C THR A 120 -6.96 7.10 -5.44
N THR A 121 -6.49 6.25 -4.52
CA THR A 121 -5.11 5.78 -4.51
C THR A 121 -5.05 4.37 -5.05
N ALA A 122 -4.47 4.20 -6.24
CA ALA A 122 -4.37 2.93 -6.93
C ALA A 122 -2.99 2.27 -6.72
N LEU A 123 -3.01 0.95 -6.45
CA LEU A 123 -1.81 0.13 -6.32
C LEU A 123 -1.80 -0.96 -7.39
N ALA A 124 -0.60 -1.29 -7.87
CA ALA A 124 -0.34 -2.46 -8.70
C ALA A 124 0.36 -3.52 -7.84
N LEU A 125 -0.14 -4.76 -7.90
CA LEU A 125 0.40 -5.87 -7.13
C LEU A 125 0.85 -6.99 -8.07
N LYS A 126 1.89 -7.72 -7.63
CA LYS A 126 2.37 -8.91 -8.33
C LYS A 126 2.70 -10.02 -7.34
N ALA A 127 2.18 -11.21 -7.57
CA ALA A 127 2.61 -12.41 -6.88
C ALA A 127 3.98 -12.86 -7.44
N VAL A 128 5.06 -12.56 -6.70
CA VAL A 128 6.44 -12.74 -7.18
C VAL A 128 6.91 -14.18 -7.02
N ALA A 129 6.55 -14.81 -5.89
CA ALA A 129 6.98 -16.17 -5.57
C ALA A 129 6.11 -16.79 -4.47
N LEU A 130 6.20 -18.12 -4.33
CA LEU A 130 5.83 -18.84 -3.13
C LEU A 130 7.07 -19.06 -2.26
N ARG A 131 6.91 -18.89 -0.96
CA ARG A 131 7.92 -19.12 0.07
C ARG A 131 7.52 -20.32 0.92
N GLU A 132 8.39 -21.32 1.01
CA GLU A 132 8.14 -22.57 1.74
C GLU A 132 8.09 -22.39 3.27
N ARG A 133 8.69 -21.31 3.78
CA ARG A 133 8.70 -20.98 5.21
C ARG A 133 8.08 -19.61 5.40
N GLY A 134 6.77 -19.59 5.67
CA GLY A 134 6.02 -18.37 5.91
C GLY A 134 5.70 -18.16 7.39
N SER A 135 5.44 -16.91 7.75
CA SER A 135 4.84 -16.56 9.04
C SER A 135 3.32 -16.83 8.99
N ALA A 136 2.71 -17.09 10.14
CA ALA A 136 1.25 -17.11 10.26
C ALA A 136 0.61 -15.72 10.14
N LYS A 137 1.43 -14.66 10.08
CA LYS A 137 1.00 -13.26 9.98
C LYS A 137 1.54 -12.62 8.71
N VAL A 138 0.87 -11.56 8.27
CA VAL A 138 1.41 -10.66 7.23
C VAL A 138 2.73 -10.08 7.69
N GLN A 139 3.73 -10.04 6.81
CA GLN A 139 5.06 -9.50 7.08
C GLN A 139 5.46 -8.50 6.00
N LEU A 140 5.86 -7.31 6.42
CA LEU A 140 6.62 -6.39 5.57
C LEU A 140 8.05 -6.92 5.46
N LEU A 141 8.48 -7.26 4.24
CA LEU A 141 9.83 -7.80 3.97
C LEU A 141 10.82 -6.69 3.63
N ALA A 142 10.39 -5.70 2.88
CA ALA A 142 11.15 -4.52 2.51
C ALA A 142 10.19 -3.44 1.99
N ARG A 143 10.62 -2.18 2.06
CA ARG A 143 9.93 -1.05 1.41
C ARG A 143 10.95 -0.02 0.96
N ASN A 144 10.51 0.91 0.11
CA ASN A 144 11.32 2.07 -0.28
C ASN A 144 11.64 2.95 0.94
N GLU A 145 12.76 3.65 0.88
CA GLU A 145 12.98 4.83 1.71
C GLU A 145 12.07 5.97 1.24
N ALA A 146 11.67 6.85 2.18
CA ALA A 146 10.82 7.98 1.83
C ALA A 146 11.45 8.82 0.71
N PRO A 147 10.75 9.06 -0.42
CA PRO A 147 11.27 9.89 -1.50
C PRO A 147 11.61 11.29 -0.96
N GLN A 148 12.81 11.76 -1.31
CA GLN A 148 13.25 13.09 -0.95
C GLN A 148 12.74 14.10 -1.98
N VAL A 149 11.75 14.89 -1.61
CA VAL A 149 11.19 15.95 -2.46
C VAL A 149 11.70 17.30 -1.99
N THR A 150 12.19 18.10 -2.92
CA THR A 150 12.65 19.47 -2.62
C THR A 150 11.45 20.42 -2.51
N CYS A 151 11.50 21.33 -1.57
CA CYS A 151 10.52 22.41 -1.43
C CYS A 151 10.41 23.22 -2.73
N GLN A 152 9.24 23.24 -3.33
CA GLN A 152 9.00 23.90 -4.61
C GLN A 152 9.04 25.43 -4.51
N ARG A 153 8.85 26.00 -3.30
CA ARG A 153 8.91 27.44 -3.10
C ARG A 153 10.34 27.99 -2.98
N CYS A 154 11.21 27.35 -2.19
CA CYS A 154 12.57 27.86 -1.99
C CYS A 154 13.65 27.10 -2.77
N GLY A 155 13.36 25.92 -3.28
CA GLY A 155 14.25 25.12 -4.13
C GLY A 155 15.48 24.52 -3.43
N ASN A 156 15.64 24.68 -2.11
CA ASN A 156 16.88 24.29 -1.43
C ASN A 156 16.73 23.50 -0.12
N LYS A 157 15.52 23.33 0.39
CA LYS A 157 15.23 22.54 1.60
C LYS A 157 14.34 21.36 1.26
N PRO A 158 14.41 20.23 1.99
CA PRO A 158 13.46 19.15 1.81
C PRO A 158 12.05 19.61 2.17
N ALA A 159 11.06 19.16 1.39
CA ALA A 159 9.66 19.33 1.72
C ALA A 159 9.30 18.46 2.93
N THR A 160 8.59 19.04 3.88
CA THR A 160 8.07 18.36 5.08
C THR A 160 6.55 18.44 5.19
N GLN A 161 5.95 19.25 4.34
CA GLN A 161 4.52 19.45 4.23
C GLN A 161 4.10 19.44 2.75
N ILE A 162 2.86 19.08 2.50
CA ILE A 162 2.22 19.16 1.18
C ILE A 162 0.86 19.84 1.32
N CYS A 163 0.61 20.86 0.52
CA CYS A 163 -0.69 21.52 0.46
C CYS A 163 -1.65 20.66 -0.34
N THR A 164 -2.78 20.29 0.24
CA THR A 164 -3.80 19.42 -0.39
C THR A 164 -4.46 20.09 -1.59
N GLU A 165 -4.65 21.40 -1.58
CA GLU A 165 -5.20 22.16 -2.71
C GLU A 165 -4.23 22.18 -3.90
N CYS A 166 -2.94 22.49 -3.64
CA CYS A 166 -1.93 22.58 -4.70
C CYS A 166 -1.53 21.20 -5.23
N ALA A 167 -1.69 20.13 -4.44
CA ALA A 167 -1.31 18.77 -4.82
C ALA A 167 -2.05 18.26 -6.07
N TRP A 168 -3.28 18.71 -6.32
CA TRP A 168 -4.04 18.38 -7.52
C TRP A 168 -3.35 18.82 -8.83
N ASN A 169 -2.52 19.85 -8.76
CA ASN A 169 -1.73 20.35 -9.88
C ASN A 169 -0.29 19.82 -9.89
N GLY A 170 0.06 18.86 -8.98
CA GLY A 170 1.41 18.35 -8.81
C GLY A 170 2.35 19.30 -8.07
N GLU A 171 1.80 20.29 -7.38
CA GLU A 171 2.51 21.33 -6.63
C GLU A 171 2.29 21.21 -5.13
N GLY A 172 2.74 22.19 -4.34
CA GLY A 172 2.43 22.28 -2.92
C GLY A 172 3.42 21.58 -1.99
N TRP A 173 4.53 21.07 -2.48
CA TRP A 173 5.60 20.50 -1.66
C TRP A 173 6.40 21.60 -0.98
N LEU A 174 6.25 21.76 0.35
CA LEU A 174 6.75 22.87 1.11
C LEU A 174 7.64 22.44 2.27
N CYS A 175 8.72 23.17 2.52
CA CYS A 175 9.48 23.03 3.76
C CYS A 175 8.79 23.79 4.91
N LYS A 176 9.14 23.45 6.15
CA LYS A 176 8.56 24.06 7.36
C LYS A 176 8.55 25.60 7.36
N SER A 177 9.58 26.25 6.80
CA SER A 177 9.62 27.72 6.74
C SER A 177 8.78 28.33 5.64
N CYS A 178 8.49 27.58 4.55
CA CYS A 178 7.70 28.09 3.43
C CYS A 178 6.19 27.87 3.61
N VAL A 179 5.78 26.92 4.44
CA VAL A 179 4.35 26.69 4.80
C VAL A 179 3.73 27.94 5.43
N VAL A 180 4.45 28.60 6.35
CA VAL A 180 3.93 29.77 7.12
C VAL A 180 3.44 30.91 6.24
N ALA A 181 4.00 31.05 5.04
CA ALA A 181 3.62 32.10 4.09
C ALA A 181 2.99 31.53 2.80
N HIS A 182 2.38 30.32 2.90
CA HIS A 182 1.67 29.72 1.80
C HIS A 182 0.26 30.29 1.67
N GLU A 183 -0.14 30.63 0.44
CA GLU A 183 -1.40 31.37 0.19
C GLU A 183 -2.66 30.60 0.59
N CYS A 184 -2.65 29.26 0.51
CA CYS A 184 -3.78 28.42 0.91
C CYS A 184 -3.93 28.27 2.44
N GLY A 185 -2.98 28.79 3.24
CA GLY A 185 -2.95 28.57 4.67
C GLY A 185 -2.23 27.29 5.09
N ASP A 186 -1.78 27.24 6.34
CA ASP A 186 -1.08 26.09 6.91
C ASP A 186 -2.04 24.94 7.28
N GLU A 187 -3.31 25.24 7.52
CA GLU A 187 -4.38 24.29 7.75
C GLU A 187 -4.66 23.37 6.53
N MET A 188 -4.33 23.82 5.31
CA MET A 188 -4.42 23.01 4.09
C MET A 188 -3.21 22.12 3.89
N CYS A 189 -2.23 22.14 4.80
CA CYS A 189 -0.99 21.42 4.65
C CYS A 189 -0.94 20.18 5.54
N LEU A 190 -0.65 19.02 4.92
CA LEU A 190 -0.46 17.73 5.58
C LEU A 190 1.04 17.38 5.65
N PRO A 191 1.47 16.54 6.62
CA PRO A 191 2.84 16.09 6.69
C PRO A 191 3.21 15.24 5.45
N VAL A 192 4.44 15.38 4.98
CA VAL A 192 5.01 14.48 3.97
C VAL A 192 5.32 13.14 4.62
N VAL A 193 4.67 12.08 4.15
CA VAL A 193 4.78 10.71 4.66
C VAL A 193 5.24 9.75 3.57
N ASN A 194 5.79 8.59 3.97
CA ASN A 194 6.23 7.56 3.02
C ASN A 194 5.06 6.70 2.54
N SER A 195 4.19 7.29 1.74
CA SER A 195 2.99 6.64 1.19
C SER A 195 2.61 7.22 -0.17
N PRO A 196 2.08 6.40 -1.09
CA PRO A 196 1.50 6.90 -2.34
C PRO A 196 0.24 7.77 -2.13
N ARG A 197 -0.33 7.78 -0.90
CA ARG A 197 -1.48 8.63 -0.52
C ARG A 197 -1.07 9.98 0.09
N VAL A 198 0.20 10.32 0.06
CA VAL A 198 0.69 11.61 0.58
C VAL A 198 -0.03 12.79 -0.06
N GLY A 199 -0.57 13.71 0.75
CA GLY A 199 -1.32 14.88 0.29
C GLY A 199 -2.76 14.62 -0.17
N VAL A 200 -3.28 13.41 0.03
CA VAL A 200 -4.64 13.04 -0.39
C VAL A 200 -5.54 12.90 0.83
N CYS A 201 -6.74 13.52 0.75
CA CYS A 201 -7.73 13.52 1.84
C CYS A 201 -7.10 14.07 3.13
N GLY A 202 -7.39 13.53 4.29
CA GLY A 202 -6.74 13.86 5.57
C GLY A 202 -5.61 12.92 5.98
N TYR A 203 -4.93 12.25 5.01
CA TYR A 203 -3.96 11.21 5.32
C TYR A 203 -2.66 11.78 5.90
N THR A 204 -2.31 11.32 7.11
CA THR A 204 -1.11 11.78 7.86
C THR A 204 -0.09 10.66 8.14
N GLY A 205 -0.33 9.44 7.67
CA GLY A 205 0.54 8.28 7.85
C GLY A 205 0.05 7.27 8.86
#